data_31de8f49d650b37c5b244447559a0db0
#
_entry.id   31de8f49d650b37c5b244447559a0db0
#
_cell.length_a   1.000
_cell.length_b   1.000
_cell.length_c   1.000
_cell.angle_alpha   90.00
_cell.angle_beta   90.00
_cell.angle_gamma   90.00
#
_symmetry.space_group_name_H-M   'P 1'
#
loop_
_entity.id
_entity.type
_entity.pdbx_description
1 polymer ?
#
loop_
_entity_poly.entity_id
_entity_poly.type
_entity_poly.pdbx_seq_one_letter_code
_entity_poly.pdbx_strand_id
1 'polypeptide(L)'
;CFQRDGVFAMELGGPEVGRGCGGRGIIHGFELLEKLGFHEWGFDYVLLDFLGDVVCGGFGLPIARDMCQKVIVVGSNDLQSLYVANNVCHAVEYFRKMGGNVGVAGMIVNKDDGTGEAQAFAEAVDIPVLTAIPADEDIRRKSANYQIIGKPGGEWGGLFEELAKNVAEAPPRQPEPLDQDGLLDLFSPEDTGGNVELIPATQADMRGGVFEEKPSLEVVYDEI
;
A
#
# COMPACT_ATOMS: atom_id res chain seq x y z
N CYS A 1 14.76 -10.04 15.99
CA CYS A 1 14.99 -10.63 14.66
C CYS A 1 14.72 -12.13 14.73
N PHE A 2 13.93 -12.64 13.81
CA PHE A 2 13.64 -14.07 13.67
C PHE A 2 14.35 -14.58 12.41
N GLN A 3 14.88 -15.81 12.49
CA GLN A 3 15.52 -16.45 11.33
C GLN A 3 14.93 -17.83 11.10
N ARG A 4 14.64 -18.14 9.84
CA ARG A 4 14.22 -19.46 9.40
C ARG A 4 14.60 -19.68 7.95
N ASP A 5 15.24 -20.79 7.65
CA ASP A 5 15.56 -21.24 6.27
C ASP A 5 16.28 -20.16 5.42
N GLY A 6 17.19 -19.39 6.01
CA GLY A 6 17.91 -18.30 5.36
C GLY A 6 17.14 -16.98 5.25
N VAL A 7 15.86 -16.95 5.68
CA VAL A 7 15.05 -15.74 5.74
C VAL A 7 15.15 -15.11 7.12
N PHE A 8 15.44 -13.82 7.15
CA PHE A 8 15.44 -13.01 8.36
C PHE A 8 14.19 -12.13 8.36
N ALA A 9 13.46 -12.13 9.46
CA ALA A 9 12.31 -11.26 9.64
C ALA A 9 12.53 -10.33 10.83
N MET A 10 12.24 -9.05 10.66
CA MET A 10 12.38 -8.02 11.67
C MET A 10 11.14 -7.12 11.66
N GLU A 11 10.63 -6.85 12.84
CA GLU A 11 9.61 -5.83 13.05
C GLU A 11 10.27 -4.57 13.59
N LEU A 12 10.07 -3.45 12.90
CA LEU A 12 10.63 -2.16 13.31
C LEU A 12 9.73 -1.41 14.29
N GLY A 13 8.68 -2.03 14.79
CA GLY A 13 7.82 -1.53 15.84
C GLY A 13 7.20 -0.15 15.59
N GLY A 14 6.02 0.06 16.15
CA GLY A 14 5.35 1.37 16.18
C GLY A 14 5.23 1.86 17.63
N PRO A 15 4.84 3.12 17.84
CA PRO A 15 4.49 3.59 19.17
C PRO A 15 3.27 2.84 19.70
N GLU A 16 3.13 2.79 21.01
CA GLU A 16 1.90 2.32 21.65
C GLU A 16 0.69 3.09 21.11
N VAL A 17 -0.46 2.43 21.08
CA VAL A 17 -1.73 3.04 20.63
C VAL A 17 -1.97 4.37 21.37
N GLY A 18 -2.19 5.44 20.58
CA GLY A 18 -2.39 6.80 21.13
C GLY A 18 -1.10 7.55 21.49
N ARG A 19 0.07 6.96 21.31
CA ARG A 19 1.36 7.58 21.65
C ARG A 19 2.28 7.72 20.45
N GLY A 20 2.19 8.83 19.74
CA GLY A 20 3.14 9.21 18.70
C GLY A 20 2.78 8.78 17.27
N CYS A 21 3.66 9.11 16.33
CA CYS A 21 3.50 8.86 14.90
C CYS A 21 4.28 7.61 14.47
N GLY A 22 3.61 6.66 13.79
CA GLY A 22 4.24 5.46 13.25
C GLY A 22 5.44 5.76 12.34
N GLY A 23 5.36 6.81 11.53
CA GLY A 23 6.45 7.26 10.67
C GLY A 23 7.74 7.60 11.41
N ARG A 24 7.67 8.15 12.63
CA ARG A 24 8.85 8.42 13.48
C ARG A 24 9.53 7.14 13.94
N GLY A 25 8.73 6.12 14.30
CA GLY A 25 9.26 4.81 14.68
C GLY A 25 10.02 4.15 13.54
N ILE A 26 9.48 4.23 12.33
CA ILE A 26 10.10 3.72 11.10
C ILE A 26 11.43 4.43 10.83
N ILE A 27 11.45 5.77 10.88
CA ILE A 27 12.67 6.56 10.70
C ILE A 27 13.75 6.11 11.68
N HIS A 28 13.42 6.01 12.96
CA HIS A 28 14.36 5.59 13.98
C HIS A 28 14.84 4.15 13.79
N GLY A 29 13.95 3.25 13.36
CA GLY A 29 14.29 1.87 13.04
C GLY A 29 15.33 1.78 11.91
N PHE A 30 15.14 2.54 10.82
CA PHE A 30 16.11 2.59 9.73
C PHE A 30 17.44 3.21 10.15
N GLU A 31 17.44 4.29 10.92
CA GLU A 31 18.66 4.88 11.45
C GLU A 31 19.45 3.88 12.32
N LEU A 32 18.76 3.05 13.08
CA LEU A 32 19.39 1.99 13.86
C LEU A 32 19.99 0.91 12.96
N LEU A 33 19.26 0.47 11.92
CA LEU A 33 19.76 -0.52 10.96
C LEU A 33 21.01 0.00 10.23
N GLU A 34 21.02 1.27 9.80
CA GLU A 34 22.19 1.89 9.18
C GLU A 34 23.39 1.91 10.13
N LYS A 35 23.19 2.29 11.40
CA LYS A 35 24.24 2.25 12.44
C LYS A 35 24.79 0.85 12.70
N LEU A 36 23.97 -0.17 12.47
CA LEU A 36 24.36 -1.58 12.60
C LEU A 36 25.04 -2.13 11.36
N GLY A 37 25.24 -1.32 10.32
CA GLY A 37 25.89 -1.72 9.07
C GLY A 37 24.99 -2.56 8.15
N PHE A 38 23.69 -2.34 8.17
CA PHE A 38 22.68 -3.06 7.39
C PHE A 38 23.09 -3.28 5.91
N HIS A 39 23.69 -2.28 5.28
CA HIS A 39 24.15 -2.36 3.88
C HIS A 39 25.27 -3.37 3.64
N GLU A 40 25.95 -3.80 4.70
CA GLU A 40 27.07 -4.74 4.64
C GLU A 40 26.66 -6.19 4.94
N TRP A 41 25.38 -6.43 5.27
CA TRP A 41 24.91 -7.75 5.69
C TRP A 41 24.81 -8.78 4.56
N GLY A 42 24.94 -8.35 3.31
CA GLY A 42 25.03 -9.24 2.14
C GLY A 42 23.77 -10.00 1.82
N PHE A 43 22.59 -9.39 2.03
CA PHE A 43 21.33 -9.97 1.60
C PHE A 43 21.16 -9.89 0.08
N ASP A 44 20.64 -10.95 -0.53
CA ASP A 44 20.28 -10.96 -1.96
C ASP A 44 19.06 -10.09 -2.22
N TYR A 45 18.10 -10.10 -1.29
CA TYR A 45 16.85 -9.32 -1.33
C TYR A 45 16.52 -8.75 0.04
N VAL A 46 16.00 -7.54 0.05
CA VAL A 46 15.43 -6.89 1.22
C VAL A 46 14.00 -6.48 0.88
N LEU A 47 13.03 -7.07 1.57
CA LEU A 47 11.62 -6.74 1.43
C LEU A 47 11.21 -5.79 2.55
N LEU A 48 10.75 -4.61 2.18
CA LEU A 48 10.24 -3.59 3.09
C LEU A 48 8.72 -3.61 3.02
N ASP A 49 8.08 -4.19 4.05
CA ASP A 49 6.63 -4.27 4.15
C ASP A 49 6.07 -3.01 4.82
N PHE A 50 5.39 -2.18 4.05
CA PHE A 50 4.79 -0.93 4.50
C PHE A 50 3.27 -0.97 4.42
N LEU A 51 2.65 -0.24 5.34
CA LEU A 51 1.24 0.12 5.20
C LEU A 51 1.04 0.96 3.93
N GLY A 52 -0.09 0.75 3.23
CA GLY A 52 -0.42 1.50 2.01
C GLY A 52 -0.64 3.00 2.22
N ASP A 53 -0.80 3.45 3.46
CA ASP A 53 -0.97 4.86 3.80
C ASP A 53 0.37 5.61 3.78
N VAL A 54 0.75 6.12 2.60
CA VAL A 54 1.99 6.89 2.36
C VAL A 54 1.92 8.35 2.82
N VAL A 55 0.91 8.73 3.59
CA VAL A 55 0.70 10.12 4.06
C VAL A 55 1.80 10.58 5.02
N CYS A 56 2.44 9.67 5.72
CA CYS A 56 3.54 10.01 6.64
C CYS A 56 4.89 9.98 5.93
N GLY A 57 5.67 11.07 6.04
CA GLY A 57 7.01 11.16 5.46
C GLY A 57 7.99 10.03 5.86
N GLY A 58 7.68 9.27 6.92
CA GLY A 58 8.45 8.08 7.32
C GLY A 58 8.40 6.94 6.30
N PHE A 59 7.32 6.81 5.54
CA PHE A 59 7.19 5.80 4.49
C PHE A 59 7.99 6.14 3.24
N GLY A 60 8.22 7.42 2.98
CA GLY A 60 9.08 7.87 1.89
C GLY A 60 10.58 7.80 2.18
N LEU A 61 10.96 7.58 3.44
CA LEU A 61 12.37 7.61 3.85
C LEU A 61 13.24 6.57 3.13
N PRO A 62 12.85 5.29 2.99
CA PRO A 62 13.64 4.31 2.28
C PRO A 62 13.84 4.66 0.81
N ILE A 63 12.86 5.30 0.19
CA ILE A 63 12.95 5.80 -1.18
C ILE A 63 13.92 6.98 -1.23
N ALA A 64 13.79 7.94 -0.33
CA ALA A 64 14.63 9.14 -0.27
C ALA A 64 16.10 8.84 0.05
N ARG A 65 16.40 7.70 0.68
CA ARG A 65 17.77 7.25 1.03
C ARG A 65 18.32 6.16 0.12
N ASP A 66 17.73 5.96 -1.07
CA ASP A 66 18.12 4.90 -2.02
C ASP A 66 18.13 3.47 -1.44
N MET A 67 17.36 3.23 -0.39
CA MET A 67 17.21 1.90 0.22
C MET A 67 16.18 1.03 -0.52
N CYS A 68 15.38 1.64 -1.40
CA CYS A 68 14.33 0.99 -2.16
C CYS A 68 14.41 1.42 -3.63
N GLN A 69 14.65 0.47 -4.52
CA GLN A 69 14.69 0.69 -5.97
C GLN A 69 13.40 0.29 -6.66
N LYS A 70 12.71 -0.72 -6.11
CA LYS A 70 11.48 -1.27 -6.67
C LYS A 70 10.34 -1.15 -5.66
N VAL A 71 9.24 -0.56 -6.07
CA VAL A 71 7.98 -0.55 -5.35
C VAL A 71 7.05 -1.56 -6.00
N ILE A 72 6.41 -2.39 -5.19
CA ILE A 72 5.37 -3.31 -5.61
C ILE A 72 4.08 -2.84 -4.95
N VAL A 73 3.10 -2.53 -5.77
CA VAL A 73 1.78 -2.12 -5.28
C VAL A 73 0.94 -3.37 -5.03
N VAL A 74 0.35 -3.49 -3.86
CA VAL A 74 -0.59 -4.57 -3.54
C VAL A 74 -1.96 -3.96 -3.33
N GLY A 75 -2.93 -4.37 -4.13
CA GLY A 75 -4.30 -3.84 -4.07
C GLY A 75 -5.34 -4.89 -4.46
N SER A 76 -6.59 -4.54 -4.36
CA SER A 76 -7.76 -5.33 -4.75
C SER A 76 -8.64 -4.51 -5.71
N ASN A 77 -9.74 -5.09 -6.20
CA ASN A 77 -10.66 -4.40 -7.10
C ASN A 77 -11.51 -3.30 -6.42
N ASP A 78 -11.35 -3.06 -5.12
CA ASP A 78 -12.09 -2.02 -4.41
C ASP A 78 -11.58 -0.61 -4.72
N LEU A 79 -12.49 0.35 -4.88
CA LEU A 79 -12.16 1.77 -5.09
C LEU A 79 -11.19 2.31 -4.03
N GLN A 80 -11.41 2.00 -2.76
CA GLN A 80 -10.53 2.45 -1.68
C GLN A 80 -9.11 1.89 -1.84
N SER A 81 -8.99 0.63 -2.22
CA SER A 81 -7.70 -0.02 -2.46
C SER A 81 -6.96 0.63 -3.64
N LEU A 82 -7.67 0.90 -4.74
CA LEU A 82 -7.08 1.54 -5.92
C LEU A 82 -6.76 3.02 -5.69
N TYR A 83 -7.54 3.72 -4.87
CA TYR A 83 -7.20 5.08 -4.43
C TYR A 83 -5.86 5.10 -3.67
N VAL A 84 -5.65 4.16 -2.75
CA VAL A 84 -4.39 4.03 -2.02
C VAL A 84 -3.24 3.63 -2.96
N ALA A 85 -3.48 2.70 -3.89
CA ALA A 85 -2.52 2.30 -4.92
C ALA A 85 -2.07 3.50 -5.77
N ASN A 86 -3.01 4.35 -6.18
CA ASN A 86 -2.75 5.57 -6.92
C ASN A 86 -1.90 6.58 -6.12
N ASN A 87 -2.17 6.71 -4.81
CA ASN A 87 -1.35 7.54 -3.92
C ASN A 87 0.09 7.03 -3.81
N VAL A 88 0.31 5.71 -3.83
CA VAL A 88 1.66 5.14 -3.90
C VAL A 88 2.34 5.52 -5.22
N CYS A 89 1.63 5.46 -6.35
CA CYS A 89 2.15 5.89 -7.65
C CYS A 89 2.53 7.39 -7.64
N HIS A 90 1.69 8.26 -7.08
CA HIS A 90 2.02 9.68 -6.88
C HIS A 90 3.26 9.89 -6.03
N ALA A 91 3.41 9.12 -4.94
CA ALA A 91 4.59 9.21 -4.08
C ALA A 91 5.87 8.81 -4.83
N VAL A 92 5.83 7.72 -5.60
CA VAL A 92 6.96 7.29 -6.43
C VAL A 92 7.32 8.35 -7.47
N GLU A 93 6.34 8.90 -8.16
CA GLU A 93 6.54 9.99 -9.12
C GLU A 93 7.20 11.21 -8.45
N TYR A 94 6.70 11.61 -7.29
CA TYR A 94 7.26 12.74 -6.52
C TYR A 94 8.73 12.52 -6.17
N PHE A 95 9.08 11.37 -5.57
CA PHE A 95 10.46 11.08 -5.19
C PHE A 95 11.39 10.97 -6.40
N ARG A 96 10.89 10.46 -7.51
CA ARG A 96 11.63 10.39 -8.77
C ARG A 96 11.93 11.78 -9.34
N LYS A 97 10.97 12.70 -9.28
CA LYS A 97 11.17 14.12 -9.63
C LYS A 97 12.20 14.81 -8.74
N MET A 98 12.36 14.34 -7.51
CA MET A 98 13.38 14.81 -6.57
C MET A 98 14.79 14.19 -6.82
N GLY A 99 14.93 13.36 -7.83
CA GLY A 99 16.20 12.72 -8.21
C GLY A 99 16.41 11.31 -7.64
N GLY A 100 15.40 10.72 -7.00
CA GLY A 100 15.45 9.34 -6.50
C GLY A 100 15.45 8.32 -7.64
N ASN A 101 16.16 7.20 -7.44
CA ASN A 101 16.22 6.08 -8.39
C ASN A 101 15.22 4.98 -8.00
N VAL A 102 13.94 5.32 -7.93
CA VAL A 102 12.85 4.41 -7.56
C VAL A 102 11.85 4.28 -8.69
N GLY A 103 11.18 3.15 -8.81
CA GLY A 103 10.09 2.94 -9.75
C GLY A 103 9.14 1.85 -9.28
N VAL A 104 7.95 1.82 -9.85
CA VAL A 104 6.97 0.77 -9.61
C VAL A 104 7.30 -0.41 -10.53
N ALA A 105 7.57 -1.58 -9.93
CA ALA A 105 7.83 -2.81 -10.69
C ALA A 105 6.53 -3.42 -11.24
N GLY A 106 5.43 -3.21 -10.54
CA GLY A 106 4.11 -3.66 -10.94
C GLY A 106 3.15 -3.78 -9.76
N MET A 107 1.97 -4.31 -10.06
CA MET A 107 0.88 -4.51 -9.11
C MET A 107 0.63 -6.00 -8.86
N ILE A 108 0.36 -6.35 -7.62
CA ILE A 108 -0.21 -7.63 -7.22
C ILE A 108 -1.69 -7.37 -6.91
N VAL A 109 -2.57 -8.02 -7.65
CA VAL A 109 -4.01 -7.99 -7.34
C VAL A 109 -4.27 -9.02 -6.26
N ASN A 110 -4.61 -8.57 -5.05
CA ASN A 110 -4.91 -9.45 -3.93
C ASN A 110 -6.42 -9.55 -3.74
N LYS A 111 -6.92 -10.71 -3.36
CA LYS A 111 -8.35 -11.01 -3.25
C LYS A 111 -9.10 -10.72 -4.56
N ASP A 112 -8.50 -11.11 -5.67
CA ASP A 112 -9.11 -10.93 -6.98
C ASP A 112 -10.44 -11.69 -7.06
N ASP A 113 -11.51 -10.96 -7.31
CA ASP A 113 -12.87 -11.46 -7.49
C ASP A 113 -13.28 -11.55 -8.97
N GLY A 114 -12.36 -11.15 -9.88
CA GLY A 114 -12.53 -11.23 -11.31
C GLY A 114 -13.33 -10.07 -11.93
N THR A 115 -13.59 -8.99 -11.19
CA THR A 115 -14.33 -7.82 -11.72
C THR A 115 -13.47 -6.96 -12.63
N GLY A 116 -12.14 -6.88 -12.40
CA GLY A 116 -11.18 -6.36 -13.37
C GLY A 116 -10.75 -4.91 -13.17
N GLU A 117 -11.26 -4.18 -12.18
CA GLU A 117 -10.93 -2.77 -11.93
C GLU A 117 -9.45 -2.58 -11.62
N ALA A 118 -8.84 -3.52 -10.87
CA ALA A 118 -7.41 -3.47 -10.57
C ALA A 118 -6.54 -3.67 -11.82
N GLN A 119 -6.99 -4.49 -12.77
CA GLN A 119 -6.34 -4.66 -14.06
C GLN A 119 -6.44 -3.36 -14.89
N ALA A 120 -7.64 -2.78 -14.98
CA ALA A 120 -7.87 -1.52 -15.68
C ALA A 120 -7.05 -0.37 -15.08
N PHE A 121 -6.97 -0.32 -13.75
CA PHE A 121 -6.11 0.63 -13.04
C PHE A 121 -4.63 0.46 -13.43
N ALA A 122 -4.11 -0.77 -13.38
CA ALA A 122 -2.72 -1.04 -13.70
C ALA A 122 -2.36 -0.63 -15.13
N GLU A 123 -3.26 -0.88 -16.08
CA GLU A 123 -3.13 -0.43 -17.48
C GLU A 123 -3.14 1.10 -17.59
N ALA A 124 -4.06 1.76 -16.90
CA ALA A 124 -4.21 3.22 -16.93
C ALA A 124 -2.99 3.96 -16.35
N VAL A 125 -2.32 3.39 -15.35
CA VAL A 125 -1.12 3.98 -14.71
C VAL A 125 0.20 3.46 -15.31
N ASP A 126 0.17 2.69 -16.41
CA ASP A 126 1.30 2.08 -17.12
C ASP A 126 2.19 1.19 -16.24
N ILE A 127 1.60 0.35 -15.41
CA ILE A 127 2.32 -0.67 -14.64
C ILE A 127 1.81 -2.08 -14.96
N PRO A 128 2.66 -3.12 -14.96
CA PRO A 128 2.20 -4.48 -15.20
C PRO A 128 1.49 -5.07 -13.98
N VAL A 129 0.51 -5.93 -14.20
CA VAL A 129 0.04 -6.85 -13.16
C VAL A 129 1.03 -8.02 -13.08
N LEU A 130 1.66 -8.18 -11.93
CA LEU A 130 2.65 -9.24 -11.69
C LEU A 130 1.98 -10.59 -11.41
N THR A 131 0.87 -10.56 -10.70
CA THR A 131 0.02 -11.73 -10.45
C THR A 131 -1.32 -11.30 -9.87
N ALA A 132 -2.32 -12.17 -9.99
CA ALA A 132 -3.60 -12.04 -9.31
C ALA A 132 -3.75 -13.22 -8.32
N ILE A 133 -3.97 -12.89 -7.05
CA ILE A 133 -4.23 -13.85 -5.99
C ILE A 133 -5.75 -13.88 -5.77
N PRO A 134 -6.42 -15.02 -6.02
CA PRO A 134 -7.87 -15.05 -5.98
C PRO A 134 -8.44 -14.82 -4.58
N ALA A 135 -9.67 -14.30 -4.54
CA ALA A 135 -10.47 -14.25 -3.33
C ALA A 135 -10.94 -15.67 -2.96
N ASP A 136 -10.07 -16.46 -2.34
CA ASP A 136 -10.29 -17.85 -2.02
C ASP A 136 -10.42 -18.11 -0.53
N GLU A 137 -11.38 -18.96 -0.16
CA GLU A 137 -11.69 -19.29 1.24
C GLU A 137 -10.55 -20.06 1.93
N ASP A 138 -9.81 -20.89 1.20
CA ASP A 138 -8.67 -21.61 1.75
C ASP A 138 -7.52 -20.67 2.08
N ILE A 139 -7.24 -19.70 1.18
CA ILE A 139 -6.27 -18.62 1.42
C ILE A 139 -6.67 -17.85 2.67
N ARG A 140 -7.94 -17.40 2.75
CA ARG A 140 -8.46 -16.67 3.90
C ARG A 140 -8.30 -17.44 5.19
N ARG A 141 -8.67 -18.73 5.20
CA ARG A 141 -8.58 -19.60 6.37
C ARG A 141 -7.16 -19.88 6.80
N LYS A 142 -6.25 -20.15 5.85
CA LYS A 142 -4.83 -20.37 6.13
C LYS A 142 -4.20 -19.11 6.74
N SER A 143 -4.49 -17.94 6.17
CA SER A 143 -4.03 -16.65 6.69
C SER A 143 -4.50 -16.40 8.12
N ALA A 144 -5.79 -16.61 8.41
CA ALA A 144 -6.36 -16.44 9.74
C ALA A 144 -5.76 -17.41 10.79
N ASN A 145 -5.17 -18.52 10.35
CA ASN A 145 -4.48 -19.49 11.21
C ASN A 145 -2.96 -19.37 11.18
N TYR A 146 -2.41 -18.25 10.71
CA TYR A 146 -0.96 -17.99 10.62
C TYR A 146 -0.20 -19.06 9.83
N GLN A 147 -0.83 -19.65 8.82
CA GLN A 147 -0.20 -20.63 7.96
C GLN A 147 0.44 -19.95 6.74
N ILE A 148 1.60 -20.42 6.33
CA ILE A 148 2.25 -19.96 5.10
C ILE A 148 1.46 -20.49 3.90
N ILE A 149 0.90 -19.60 3.10
CA ILE A 149 0.06 -19.91 1.94
C ILE A 149 0.94 -20.41 0.78
N GLY A 150 1.99 -19.64 0.44
CA GLY A 150 2.90 -19.93 -0.66
C GLY A 150 3.98 -20.97 -0.33
N LYS A 151 3.66 -21.98 0.46
CA LYS A 151 4.61 -23.03 0.81
C LYS A 151 5.00 -23.84 -0.43
N PRO A 152 6.31 -24.07 -0.71
CA PRO A 152 6.75 -24.91 -1.81
C PRO A 152 6.09 -26.29 -1.80
N GLY A 153 5.58 -26.73 -2.96
CA GLY A 153 4.84 -27.99 -3.08
C GLY A 153 3.43 -27.98 -2.47
N GLY A 154 2.99 -26.89 -1.91
CA GLY A 154 1.60 -26.68 -1.48
C GLY A 154 0.70 -26.28 -2.65
N GLU A 155 -0.61 -26.23 -2.40
CA GLU A 155 -1.62 -25.89 -3.40
C GLU A 155 -1.36 -24.56 -4.10
N TRP A 156 -0.94 -23.54 -3.34
CA TRP A 156 -0.63 -22.18 -3.83
C TRP A 156 0.86 -21.95 -4.12
N GLY A 157 1.70 -22.98 -3.92
CA GLY A 157 3.16 -22.85 -4.05
C GLY A 157 3.59 -22.35 -5.42
N GLY A 158 3.03 -22.91 -6.50
CA GLY A 158 3.36 -22.51 -7.86
C GLY A 158 3.03 -21.05 -8.17
N LEU A 159 1.88 -20.55 -7.67
CA LEU A 159 1.49 -19.14 -7.85
C LEU A 159 2.50 -18.19 -7.19
N PHE A 160 2.96 -18.51 -5.97
CA PHE A 160 3.94 -17.68 -5.27
C PHE A 160 5.37 -17.83 -5.83
N GLU A 161 5.72 -18.98 -6.40
CA GLU A 161 7.00 -19.16 -7.12
C GLU A 161 7.03 -18.31 -8.40
N GLU A 162 5.93 -18.28 -9.16
CA GLU A 162 5.78 -17.43 -10.33
C GLU A 162 5.78 -15.95 -9.95
N LEU A 163 5.06 -15.56 -8.88
CA LEU A 163 5.11 -14.21 -8.35
C LEU A 163 6.53 -13.78 -7.99
N ALA A 164 7.27 -14.61 -7.26
CA ALA A 164 8.65 -14.30 -6.88
C ALA A 164 9.54 -14.06 -8.10
N LYS A 165 9.38 -14.88 -9.15
CA LYS A 165 10.07 -14.70 -10.42
C LYS A 165 9.69 -13.38 -11.10
N ASN A 166 8.39 -13.10 -11.22
CA ASN A 166 7.89 -11.87 -11.83
C ASN A 166 8.40 -10.62 -11.10
N VAL A 167 8.42 -10.65 -9.76
CA VAL A 167 8.98 -9.56 -8.94
C VAL A 167 10.47 -9.38 -9.16
N ALA A 168 11.24 -10.47 -9.24
CA ALA A 168 12.67 -10.41 -9.46
C ALA A 168 13.02 -9.84 -10.85
N GLU A 169 12.29 -10.26 -11.89
CA GLU A 169 12.55 -9.92 -13.29
C GLU A 169 11.96 -8.55 -13.70
N ALA A 170 10.87 -8.09 -13.06
CA ALA A 170 10.21 -6.85 -13.43
C ALA A 170 11.13 -5.62 -13.22
N PRO A 171 11.34 -4.81 -14.26
CA PRO A 171 12.09 -3.57 -14.12
C PRO A 171 11.24 -2.51 -13.41
N PRO A 172 11.86 -1.61 -12.63
CA PRO A 172 11.15 -0.46 -12.06
C PRO A 172 10.74 0.52 -13.19
N ARG A 173 9.46 0.89 -13.21
CA ARG A 173 8.88 1.82 -14.18
C ARG A 173 8.49 3.13 -13.52
N GLN A 174 8.32 4.17 -14.32
CA GLN A 174 7.68 5.40 -13.87
C GLN A 174 6.18 5.25 -14.06
N PRO A 175 5.36 5.26 -13.00
CA PRO A 175 3.92 5.21 -13.13
C PRO A 175 3.36 6.54 -13.65
N GLU A 176 2.19 6.50 -14.26
CA GLU A 176 1.39 7.66 -14.66
C GLU A 176 0.14 7.75 -13.76
N PRO A 177 0.23 8.35 -12.55
CA PRO A 177 -0.88 8.38 -11.60
C PRO A 177 -2.11 9.08 -12.19
N LEU A 178 -3.29 8.57 -11.86
CA LEU A 178 -4.56 9.14 -12.28
C LEU A 178 -4.95 10.35 -11.42
N ASP A 179 -5.66 11.30 -12.00
CA ASP A 179 -6.41 12.27 -11.24
C ASP A 179 -7.69 11.63 -10.64
N GLN A 180 -8.43 12.43 -9.87
CA GLN A 180 -9.61 11.91 -9.18
C GLN A 180 -10.69 11.44 -10.15
N ASP A 181 -10.91 12.14 -11.24
CA ASP A 181 -11.93 11.80 -12.23
C ASP A 181 -11.55 10.52 -12.97
N GLY A 182 -10.31 10.39 -13.43
CA GLY A 182 -9.80 9.18 -14.07
C GLY A 182 -9.85 7.94 -13.18
N LEU A 183 -9.66 8.11 -11.85
CA LEU A 183 -9.81 7.01 -10.92
C LEU A 183 -11.27 6.58 -10.74
N LEU A 184 -12.20 7.55 -10.68
CA LEU A 184 -13.64 7.27 -10.56
C LEU A 184 -14.20 6.63 -11.83
N ASP A 185 -13.69 7.00 -13.00
CA ASP A 185 -14.11 6.45 -14.28
C ASP A 185 -13.88 4.93 -14.37
N LEU A 186 -12.88 4.39 -13.67
CA LEU A 186 -12.65 2.94 -13.58
C LEU A 186 -13.81 2.17 -12.94
N PHE A 187 -14.62 2.85 -12.12
CA PHE A 187 -15.76 2.27 -11.42
C PHE A 187 -17.09 2.72 -11.99
N SER A 188 -17.06 3.58 -13.02
CA SER A 188 -18.28 4.00 -13.69
C SER A 188 -18.84 2.81 -14.46
N PRO A 189 -20.06 2.34 -14.14
CA PRO A 189 -20.66 1.28 -14.93
C PRO A 189 -20.83 1.79 -16.36
N GLU A 190 -20.31 1.06 -17.34
CA GLU A 190 -20.66 1.28 -18.73
C GLU A 190 -22.19 1.21 -18.81
N ASP A 191 -22.83 2.38 -18.89
CA ASP A 191 -24.22 2.57 -19.31
C ASP A 191 -25.32 1.88 -18.45
N THR A 192 -25.17 1.82 -17.14
CA THR A 192 -26.36 1.63 -16.27
C THR A 192 -26.99 2.99 -16.04
N GLY A 193 -27.90 3.44 -16.88
CA GLY A 193 -28.62 4.72 -16.87
C GLY A 193 -29.25 5.19 -15.53
N GLY A 194 -28.54 4.99 -14.47
CA GLY A 194 -28.76 5.50 -13.14
C GLY A 194 -27.94 6.76 -12.93
N ASN A 195 -28.50 7.91 -13.29
CA ASN A 195 -27.99 9.16 -12.78
C ASN A 195 -28.04 9.09 -11.26
N VAL A 196 -26.90 8.82 -10.61
CA VAL A 196 -26.71 9.22 -9.22
C VAL A 196 -26.59 10.74 -9.30
N GLU A 197 -27.71 11.43 -9.16
CA GLU A 197 -27.74 12.86 -9.00
C GLU A 197 -27.03 13.14 -7.66
N LEU A 198 -25.73 13.47 -7.74
CA LEU A 198 -25.01 14.01 -6.61
C LEU A 198 -25.72 15.32 -6.27
N ILE A 199 -26.59 15.29 -5.28
CA ILE A 199 -27.21 16.49 -4.75
C ILE A 199 -26.05 17.31 -4.14
N PRO A 200 -25.64 18.42 -4.76
CA PRO A 200 -24.61 19.24 -4.14
C PRO A 200 -25.14 19.71 -2.80
N ALA A 201 -24.43 19.40 -1.71
CA ALA A 201 -24.77 19.91 -0.40
C ALA A 201 -24.75 21.43 -0.49
N THR A 202 -25.92 22.04 -0.57
CA THR A 202 -26.02 23.49 -0.56
C THR A 202 -25.65 23.98 0.83
N GLN A 203 -25.11 25.20 0.95
CA GLN A 203 -24.86 25.83 2.27
C GLN A 203 -26.12 25.88 3.17
N ALA A 204 -27.30 25.77 2.59
CA ALA A 204 -28.58 25.68 3.31
C ALA A 204 -28.73 24.33 4.00
N ASP A 205 -28.31 23.24 3.39
CA ASP A 205 -28.40 21.90 3.97
C ASP A 205 -27.42 21.71 5.14
N MET A 206 -26.29 22.41 5.12
CA MET A 206 -25.36 22.45 6.23
C MET A 206 -25.91 23.28 7.45
N ARG A 207 -26.84 24.16 7.23
CA ARG A 207 -27.45 24.97 8.31
C ARG A 207 -28.66 24.32 8.97
N GLY A 208 -29.25 23.30 8.35
CA GLY A 208 -30.40 22.55 8.86
C GLY A 208 -30.02 21.30 9.66
N GLY A 209 -28.79 20.86 9.64
CA GLY A 209 -28.32 19.82 10.53
C GLY A 209 -28.15 20.38 11.94
N VAL A 210 -28.80 19.74 12.90
CA VAL A 210 -28.73 20.04 14.32
C VAL A 210 -27.29 19.93 14.83
N PHE A 211 -26.48 20.95 14.56
CA PHE A 211 -25.36 21.29 15.39
C PHE A 211 -25.85 22.32 16.43
N GLU A 212 -26.65 21.86 17.39
CA GLU A 212 -26.66 22.53 18.67
C GLU A 212 -25.21 22.66 19.11
N GLU A 213 -24.79 23.88 19.46
CA GLU A 213 -23.48 24.13 20.04
C GLU A 213 -23.26 23.11 21.16
N LYS A 214 -22.41 22.09 20.88
CA LYS A 214 -21.95 21.25 21.97
C LYS A 214 -21.18 22.16 22.90
N PRO A 215 -21.46 22.13 24.21
CA PRO A 215 -20.65 22.87 25.17
C PRO A 215 -19.19 22.52 24.90
N SER A 216 -18.33 23.54 24.84
CA SER A 216 -16.90 23.40 24.64
C SER A 216 -16.38 22.29 25.55
N LEU A 217 -15.84 21.21 24.94
CA LEU A 217 -15.07 20.22 25.67
C LEU A 217 -13.83 20.97 26.18
N GLU A 218 -13.86 21.42 27.42
CA GLU A 218 -12.62 21.77 28.11
C GLU A 218 -11.81 20.50 28.26
N VAL A 219 -10.77 20.38 27.42
CA VAL A 219 -9.78 19.35 27.56
C VAL A 219 -8.91 19.77 28.74
N VAL A 220 -9.23 19.25 29.93
CA VAL A 220 -8.37 19.39 31.08
C VAL A 220 -7.15 18.48 30.84
N TYR A 221 -6.02 19.07 30.53
CA TYR A 221 -4.74 18.38 30.58
C TYR A 221 -4.35 18.29 32.05
N ASP A 222 -4.59 17.12 32.67
CA ASP A 222 -3.92 16.80 33.93
C ASP A 222 -2.42 16.65 33.61
N GLU A 223 -1.62 17.49 34.24
CA GLU A 223 -0.17 17.37 34.24
C GLU A 223 0.23 16.05 34.93
N ILE A 224 0.87 15.16 34.16
CA ILE A 224 1.59 14.01 34.71
C ILE A 224 3.09 14.25 34.50
#